data_242786abc9e41f3c497d6990459b8d08
#
_entry.id   242786abc9e41f3c497d6990459b8d08
#
_cell.length_a   1.000
_cell.length_b   1.000
_cell.length_c   1.000
_cell.angle_alpha   90.00
_cell.angle_beta   90.00
_cell.angle_gamma   90.00
#
_symmetry.space_group_name_H-M   'P 1'
#
loop_
_entity.id
_entity.type
_entity.pdbx_description
1 polymer ?
#
loop_
_entity_poly.entity_id
_entity_poly.type
_entity_poly.pdbx_seq_one_letter_code
_entity_poly.pdbx_strand_id
1 'polypeptide(L)'
;WERIQDAEQIVKKAQNLTDYFLDKYQDVERIGLTGQMHGIVYIDKNGKCVSPLYTWQDERGNLYSENGDSCGEKENAYDEIGEEKINEVKIKKTKGISLIEEIQQKCKLKTASGYGLVTHIYNMRHSLIPKSATSFCTIMDYLGMCLTGRQVPLVHVSNAASFGFFNGRKMCFETEKLNEMGIEEKWLPEICTDVKKLGTYRNCTVTAAIGDNQASFLGSVGNKSNTLLVNMGTGGQISILSDWYFEKDGIEARPFLNRKYLLAGASLCGGKAYALLENFFRKFVKEATGQDKPLYKIMETMAEKGKEFDARQLENRRLKIETTFDGTRVSPELGGSITNLFSDNFTPESFTYGVLEGMSRELYNMYQTIHNGTDIEVKHITGSGNGLRKNKVLCEIVEEMFGAELVLAEHEEEAAVGAAISGSISNVNTCKNC
;
A
#
# COMPACT_ATOMS: atom_id res chain seq x y z
N TRP A 1 -0.50 -11.43 -16.97
CA TRP A 1 0.20 -10.27 -16.43
C TRP A 1 -0.62 -8.99 -16.50
N GLU A 2 -1.48 -8.86 -17.51
CA GLU A 2 -2.32 -7.68 -17.68
C GLU A 2 -3.43 -7.62 -16.62
N ARG A 3 -3.52 -6.51 -15.91
CA ARG A 3 -4.54 -6.25 -14.88
C ARG A 3 -5.17 -4.89 -15.15
N ILE A 4 -6.23 -4.91 -15.97
CA ILE A 4 -6.95 -3.71 -16.39
C ILE A 4 -8.39 -3.75 -15.90
N GLN A 5 -9.01 -2.56 -15.81
CA GLN A 5 -10.40 -2.39 -15.44
C GLN A 5 -11.08 -1.38 -16.37
N ASP A 6 -12.40 -1.44 -16.46
CA ASP A 6 -13.21 -0.49 -17.21
C ASP A 6 -13.34 0.82 -16.42
N ALA A 7 -12.60 1.85 -16.87
CA ALA A 7 -12.58 3.15 -16.23
C ALA A 7 -13.91 3.88 -16.29
N GLU A 8 -14.66 3.77 -17.41
CA GLU A 8 -15.94 4.44 -17.58
C GLU A 8 -17.01 3.81 -16.67
N GLN A 9 -16.99 2.49 -16.52
CA GLN A 9 -17.92 1.80 -15.62
C GLN A 9 -17.67 2.19 -14.16
N ILE A 10 -16.39 2.30 -13.74
CA ILE A 10 -16.02 2.73 -12.38
C ILE A 10 -16.54 4.15 -12.13
N VAL A 11 -16.23 5.08 -13.02
CA VAL A 11 -16.65 6.49 -12.86
C VAL A 11 -18.18 6.60 -12.87
N LYS A 12 -18.87 5.92 -13.77
CA LYS A 12 -20.33 5.93 -13.81
C LYS A 12 -20.96 5.43 -12.51
N LYS A 13 -20.43 4.34 -11.93
CA LYS A 13 -20.90 3.82 -10.64
C LYS A 13 -20.66 4.84 -9.51
N ALA A 14 -19.48 5.47 -9.49
CA ALA A 14 -19.14 6.48 -8.49
C ALA A 14 -20.03 7.73 -8.61
N GLN A 15 -20.30 8.21 -9.83
CA GLN A 15 -21.22 9.33 -10.07
C GLN A 15 -22.65 8.99 -9.62
N ASN A 16 -23.18 7.83 -10.01
CA ASN A 16 -24.53 7.41 -9.60
C ASN A 16 -24.65 7.33 -8.07
N LEU A 17 -23.62 6.82 -7.38
CA LEU A 17 -23.60 6.77 -5.92
C LEU A 17 -23.53 8.18 -5.31
N THR A 18 -22.72 9.05 -5.88
CA THR A 18 -22.65 10.46 -5.49
C THR A 18 -24.00 11.15 -5.63
N ASP A 19 -24.68 10.98 -6.76
CA ASP A 19 -26.00 11.55 -6.99
C ASP A 19 -27.02 11.03 -5.99
N TYR A 20 -27.03 9.71 -5.74
CA TYR A 20 -27.91 9.11 -4.74
C TYR A 20 -27.73 9.75 -3.35
N PHE A 21 -26.48 9.94 -2.91
CA PHE A 21 -26.24 10.56 -1.61
C PHE A 21 -26.58 12.05 -1.58
N LEU A 22 -26.32 12.79 -2.65
CA LEU A 22 -26.67 14.21 -2.74
C LEU A 22 -28.19 14.43 -2.83
N ASP A 23 -28.93 13.48 -3.38
CA ASP A 23 -30.41 13.51 -3.35
C ASP A 23 -30.95 13.20 -1.95
N LYS A 24 -30.29 12.32 -1.22
CA LYS A 24 -30.70 11.90 0.12
C LYS A 24 -30.33 12.91 1.22
N TYR A 25 -29.17 13.57 1.09
CA TYR A 25 -28.61 14.50 2.07
C TYR A 25 -28.38 15.87 1.43
N GLN A 26 -29.32 16.81 1.70
CA GLN A 26 -29.32 18.14 1.06
C GLN A 26 -28.33 19.15 1.67
N ASP A 27 -27.76 18.83 2.80
CA ASP A 27 -26.81 19.63 3.57
C ASP A 27 -25.33 19.34 3.24
N VAL A 28 -25.07 18.45 2.27
CA VAL A 28 -23.71 18.16 1.80
C VAL A 28 -23.15 19.34 1.01
N GLU A 29 -22.04 19.90 1.47
CA GLU A 29 -21.37 21.05 0.84
C GLU A 29 -20.10 20.68 0.07
N ARG A 30 -19.52 19.49 0.37
CA ARG A 30 -18.19 19.10 -0.13
C ARG A 30 -18.10 17.63 -0.49
N ILE A 31 -17.29 17.35 -1.49
CA ILE A 31 -16.97 15.99 -1.95
C ILE A 31 -15.44 15.84 -1.91
N GLY A 32 -14.94 15.02 -1.00
CA GLY A 32 -13.57 14.55 -0.99
C GLY A 32 -13.43 13.24 -1.76
N LEU A 33 -12.29 13.03 -2.41
CA LEU A 33 -12.06 11.88 -3.28
C LEU A 33 -10.84 11.09 -2.81
N THR A 34 -10.94 9.77 -2.87
CA THR A 34 -9.84 8.83 -2.68
C THR A 34 -10.11 7.55 -3.47
N GLY A 35 -9.11 6.72 -3.66
CA GLY A 35 -9.25 5.44 -4.34
C GLY A 35 -7.90 4.77 -4.58
N GLN A 36 -7.87 3.75 -5.44
CA GLN A 36 -6.65 3.01 -5.70
C GLN A 36 -5.54 3.88 -6.29
N MET A 37 -4.38 3.81 -5.67
CA MET A 37 -3.17 4.51 -6.10
C MET A 37 -2.44 3.75 -7.22
N HIS A 38 -1.36 4.34 -7.72
CA HIS A 38 -0.39 3.80 -8.68
C HIS A 38 -0.92 3.65 -10.11
N GLY A 39 -2.11 3.09 -10.32
CA GLY A 39 -2.68 2.87 -11.64
C GLY A 39 -3.01 4.15 -12.41
N ILE A 40 -3.05 4.07 -13.73
CA ILE A 40 -3.31 5.22 -14.62
C ILE A 40 -4.41 4.95 -15.64
N VAL A 41 -5.07 6.04 -16.03
CA VAL A 41 -5.88 6.14 -17.24
C VAL A 41 -5.31 7.23 -18.15
N TYR A 42 -5.34 7.04 -19.47
CA TYR A 42 -4.94 8.07 -20.43
C TYR A 42 -6.10 9.01 -20.73
N ILE A 43 -5.78 10.31 -20.83
CA ILE A 43 -6.72 11.40 -21.03
C ILE A 43 -6.41 12.11 -22.35
N ASP A 44 -7.43 12.40 -23.16
CA ASP A 44 -7.29 13.21 -24.38
C ASP A 44 -7.33 14.73 -24.09
N LYS A 45 -7.13 15.55 -25.12
CA LYS A 45 -7.17 17.02 -25.03
C LYS A 45 -8.51 17.60 -24.55
N ASN A 46 -9.59 16.84 -24.60
CA ASN A 46 -10.92 17.25 -24.15
C ASN A 46 -11.24 16.78 -22.73
N GLY A 47 -10.28 16.16 -22.05
CA GLY A 47 -10.45 15.61 -20.71
C GLY A 47 -11.19 14.27 -20.66
N LYS A 48 -11.28 13.54 -21.77
CA LYS A 48 -11.93 12.23 -21.83
C LYS A 48 -10.91 11.10 -21.64
N CYS A 49 -11.29 10.07 -20.89
CA CYS A 49 -10.54 8.83 -20.81
C CYS A 49 -10.55 8.10 -22.17
N VAL A 50 -9.38 7.68 -22.62
CA VAL A 50 -9.17 7.00 -23.92
C VAL A 50 -8.48 5.65 -23.79
N SER A 51 -8.44 5.09 -22.58
CA SER A 51 -7.86 3.79 -22.27
C SER A 51 -8.63 3.06 -21.17
N PRO A 52 -8.42 1.75 -20.97
CA PRO A 52 -8.76 1.12 -19.72
C PRO A 52 -7.97 1.75 -18.55
N LEU A 53 -8.38 1.49 -17.32
CA LEU A 53 -7.56 1.70 -16.15
C LEU A 53 -6.51 0.59 -16.08
N TYR A 54 -5.25 0.93 -16.18
CA TYR A 54 -4.13 0.04 -15.86
C TYR A 54 -3.95 0.08 -14.35
N THR A 55 -4.16 -1.06 -13.66
CA THR A 55 -4.20 -1.06 -12.20
C THR A 55 -2.81 -1.20 -11.57
N TRP A 56 -2.73 -1.00 -10.26
CA TRP A 56 -1.51 -1.23 -9.48
C TRP A 56 -1.04 -2.69 -9.48
N GLN A 57 -1.89 -3.63 -9.86
CA GLN A 57 -1.59 -5.07 -9.97
C GLN A 57 -1.06 -5.46 -11.35
N ASP A 58 -0.98 -4.52 -12.28
CA ASP A 58 -0.49 -4.81 -13.63
C ASP A 58 1.00 -5.14 -13.62
N GLU A 59 1.36 -6.25 -14.24
CA GLU A 59 2.71 -6.82 -14.17
C GLU A 59 3.57 -6.56 -15.42
N ARG A 60 3.15 -5.63 -16.31
CA ARG A 60 3.91 -5.34 -17.54
C ARG A 60 5.35 -4.89 -17.30
N GLY A 61 5.62 -4.23 -16.18
CA GLY A 61 6.99 -3.83 -15.80
C GLY A 61 7.91 -4.98 -15.46
N ASN A 62 7.35 -6.17 -15.13
CA ASN A 62 8.10 -7.40 -14.84
C ASN A 62 8.43 -8.20 -16.12
N LEU A 63 7.87 -7.84 -17.26
CA LEU A 63 8.15 -8.55 -18.51
C LEU A 63 9.59 -8.29 -18.95
N TYR A 64 10.26 -9.34 -19.38
CA TYR A 64 11.62 -9.27 -19.87
C TYR A 64 11.64 -8.69 -21.28
N SER A 65 12.56 -7.76 -21.55
CA SER A 65 12.85 -7.37 -22.91
C SER A 65 13.59 -8.50 -23.60
N GLU A 66 13.06 -9.02 -24.69
CA GLU A 66 13.86 -9.83 -25.60
C GLU A 66 14.93 -8.93 -26.22
N ASN A 67 16.19 -9.34 -26.17
CA ASN A 67 17.28 -8.58 -26.78
C ASN A 67 17.04 -8.46 -28.28
N GLY A 68 16.74 -7.24 -28.71
CA GLY A 68 16.78 -6.82 -30.14
C GLY A 68 15.49 -7.13 -30.90
N ASP A 69 14.77 -6.06 -31.22
CA ASP A 69 13.82 -5.93 -32.32
C ASP A 69 12.99 -7.17 -32.70
N SER A 70 11.80 -7.24 -32.16
CA SER A 70 10.58 -7.48 -32.95
C SER A 70 9.41 -7.83 -32.05
N CYS A 71 8.33 -7.12 -32.29
CA CYS A 71 6.99 -7.52 -31.90
C CYS A 71 6.73 -8.89 -32.55
N GLY A 72 6.81 -9.97 -31.78
CA GLY A 72 6.66 -11.35 -32.24
C GLY A 72 5.48 -12.01 -31.55
N GLU A 73 4.68 -12.61 -32.37
CA GLU A 73 3.43 -13.29 -32.15
C GLU A 73 3.39 -14.23 -30.95
N LYS A 74 2.19 -14.39 -30.38
CA LYS A 74 1.86 -15.36 -29.32
C LYS A 74 2.11 -16.77 -29.82
N GLU A 75 3.11 -17.45 -29.30
CA GLU A 75 3.14 -18.93 -29.30
C GLU A 75 2.65 -19.46 -27.96
N ASN A 76 1.53 -20.13 -28.01
CA ASN A 76 1.01 -20.98 -26.95
C ASN A 76 1.93 -22.21 -26.84
N ALA A 77 2.81 -22.22 -25.86
CA ALA A 77 3.60 -23.40 -25.52
C ALA A 77 3.00 -24.12 -24.32
N TYR A 78 1.90 -24.81 -24.56
CA TYR A 78 1.51 -26.01 -23.81
C TYR A 78 1.54 -27.14 -24.83
N ASP A 79 2.65 -27.79 -24.94
CA ASP A 79 2.73 -29.11 -25.57
C ASP A 79 3.59 -30.05 -24.72
N GLU A 80 3.02 -31.20 -24.50
CA GLU A 80 3.50 -32.35 -23.77
C GLU A 80 4.92 -32.70 -24.16
N ILE A 81 5.82 -32.78 -23.20
CA ILE A 81 7.11 -33.44 -23.39
C ILE A 81 7.19 -34.64 -22.49
N GLY A 82 7.08 -35.81 -23.16
CA GLY A 82 7.37 -37.12 -22.56
C GLY A 82 8.82 -37.22 -22.10
N GLU A 83 8.99 -38.00 -21.05
CA GLU A 83 10.27 -38.40 -20.50
C GLU A 83 11.14 -39.03 -21.57
N GLU A 84 12.29 -38.44 -21.87
CA GLU A 84 13.60 -39.06 -22.06
C GLU A 84 14.63 -38.13 -22.70
N LYS A 85 15.83 -38.14 -22.08
CA LYS A 85 17.12 -37.56 -22.48
C LYS A 85 17.51 -36.20 -21.95
N ILE A 86 17.97 -36.22 -20.70
CA ILE A 86 18.99 -35.32 -20.18
C ILE A 86 20.30 -35.58 -20.94
N ASN A 87 20.67 -34.68 -21.81
CA ASN A 87 22.08 -34.49 -22.19
C ASN A 87 22.36 -32.98 -22.40
N GLU A 88 23.38 -32.56 -21.71
CA GLU A 88 23.91 -31.21 -21.56
C GLU A 88 24.00 -30.44 -22.90
N VAL A 89 23.15 -29.45 -23.06
CA VAL A 89 23.48 -28.27 -23.85
C VAL A 89 23.20 -27.06 -22.97
N LYS A 90 24.22 -26.48 -22.36
CA LYS A 90 24.19 -25.16 -21.72
C LYS A 90 23.92 -24.12 -22.80
N ILE A 91 22.66 -23.95 -23.14
CA ILE A 91 22.22 -22.73 -23.83
C ILE A 91 22.18 -21.65 -22.74
N LYS A 92 23.23 -20.82 -22.69
CA LYS A 92 23.16 -19.51 -22.05
C LYS A 92 22.12 -18.67 -22.82
N LYS A 93 20.82 -18.87 -22.53
CA LYS A 93 19.85 -17.81 -22.81
C LYS A 93 20.23 -16.64 -21.93
N THR A 94 20.82 -15.61 -22.50
CA THR A 94 20.89 -14.29 -21.88
C THR A 94 19.44 -13.85 -21.67
N LYS A 95 18.90 -14.08 -20.47
CA LYS A 95 17.62 -13.51 -20.09
C LYS A 95 17.76 -11.99 -20.22
N GLY A 96 16.94 -11.39 -21.08
CA GLY A 96 16.79 -9.94 -21.07
C GLY A 96 16.45 -9.45 -19.65
N ILE A 97 16.74 -8.20 -19.34
CA ILE A 97 16.34 -7.61 -18.07
C ILE A 97 14.90 -7.11 -18.16
N SER A 98 14.16 -7.13 -17.04
CA SER A 98 12.84 -6.54 -16.96
C SER A 98 12.92 -5.01 -17.00
N LEU A 99 11.80 -4.33 -17.33
CA LEU A 99 11.77 -2.87 -17.29
C LEU A 99 12.08 -2.31 -15.91
N ILE A 100 11.65 -3.00 -14.84
CA ILE A 100 11.98 -2.61 -13.45
C ILE A 100 13.48 -2.69 -13.21
N GLU A 101 14.12 -3.77 -13.61
CA GLU A 101 15.58 -3.95 -13.48
C GLU A 101 16.34 -2.89 -14.31
N GLU A 102 15.86 -2.55 -15.49
CA GLU A 102 16.45 -1.49 -16.32
C GLU A 102 16.35 -0.13 -15.62
N ILE A 103 15.18 0.24 -15.09
CA ILE A 103 14.99 1.49 -14.34
C ILE A 103 15.92 1.54 -13.13
N GLN A 104 16.03 0.43 -12.38
CA GLN A 104 16.93 0.32 -11.24
C GLN A 104 18.39 0.53 -11.64
N GLN A 105 18.81 -0.06 -12.77
CA GLN A 105 20.20 0.03 -13.24
C GLN A 105 20.54 1.43 -13.78
N LYS A 106 19.66 2.01 -14.59
CA LYS A 106 19.89 3.31 -15.23
C LYS A 106 19.65 4.48 -14.28
N CYS A 107 18.48 4.53 -13.68
CA CYS A 107 18.02 5.69 -12.92
C CYS A 107 18.31 5.59 -11.42
N LYS A 108 18.74 4.41 -10.91
CA LYS A 108 18.93 4.14 -9.48
C LYS A 108 17.67 4.40 -8.64
N LEU A 109 16.49 4.14 -9.22
CA LEU A 109 15.20 4.30 -8.56
C LEU A 109 14.61 2.94 -8.20
N LYS A 110 14.10 2.82 -6.97
CA LYS A 110 13.22 1.72 -6.61
C LYS A 110 11.84 1.95 -7.23
N THR A 111 11.30 0.95 -7.90
CA THR A 111 9.99 1.03 -8.53
C THR A 111 9.29 -0.33 -8.50
N ALA A 112 8.02 -0.36 -8.85
CA ALA A 112 7.22 -1.57 -8.93
C ALA A 112 6.43 -1.61 -10.25
N SER A 113 6.05 -2.79 -10.71
CA SER A 113 5.44 -3.00 -12.02
C SER A 113 4.17 -2.19 -12.23
N GLY A 114 3.30 -2.14 -11.21
CA GLY A 114 2.03 -1.42 -11.27
C GLY A 114 2.13 0.10 -11.12
N TYR A 115 3.33 0.68 -11.04
CA TYR A 115 3.48 2.13 -10.97
C TYR A 115 3.19 2.78 -12.32
N GLY A 116 2.43 3.88 -12.29
CA GLY A 116 1.90 4.54 -13.48
C GLY A 116 2.94 4.93 -14.53
N LEU A 117 4.11 5.43 -14.11
CA LEU A 117 5.20 5.77 -15.03
C LEU A 117 5.92 4.53 -15.58
N VAL A 118 5.97 3.42 -14.83
CA VAL A 118 6.44 2.14 -15.36
C VAL A 118 5.49 1.64 -16.44
N THR A 119 4.18 1.68 -16.18
CA THR A 119 3.14 1.37 -17.18
C THR A 119 3.26 2.27 -18.42
N HIS A 120 3.47 3.58 -18.22
CA HIS A 120 3.59 4.53 -19.33
C HIS A 120 4.83 4.27 -20.18
N ILE A 121 6.01 4.00 -19.58
CA ILE A 121 7.25 3.65 -20.29
C ILE A 121 7.03 2.38 -21.13
N TYR A 122 6.44 1.35 -20.55
CA TYR A 122 6.13 0.12 -21.28
C TYR A 122 5.21 0.40 -22.46
N ASN A 123 4.09 1.09 -22.24
CA ASN A 123 3.12 1.41 -23.28
C ASN A 123 3.72 2.25 -24.41
N MET A 124 4.59 3.20 -24.08
CA MET A 124 5.30 4.01 -25.08
C MET A 124 6.19 3.13 -25.98
N ARG A 125 6.97 2.24 -25.38
CA ARG A 125 7.89 1.35 -26.13
C ARG A 125 7.16 0.37 -27.03
N HIS A 126 5.98 -0.07 -26.61
CA HIS A 126 5.17 -1.04 -27.35
C HIS A 126 4.05 -0.39 -28.20
N SER A 127 4.08 0.94 -28.39
CA SER A 127 3.07 1.67 -29.16
C SER A 127 1.63 1.45 -28.70
N LEU A 128 1.45 1.24 -27.39
CA LEU A 128 0.14 0.99 -26.74
C LEU A 128 -0.52 2.27 -26.21
N ILE A 129 0.15 3.42 -26.30
CA ILE A 129 -0.45 4.70 -25.92
C ILE A 129 -1.51 5.08 -26.96
N PRO A 130 -2.76 5.37 -26.56
CA PRO A 130 -3.79 5.82 -27.50
C PRO A 130 -3.36 7.09 -28.23
N LYS A 131 -3.57 7.14 -29.55
CA LYS A 131 -3.12 8.27 -30.41
C LYS A 131 -3.71 9.62 -30.00
N SER A 132 -4.88 9.64 -29.38
CA SER A 132 -5.55 10.85 -28.87
C SER A 132 -5.11 11.26 -27.48
N ALA A 133 -4.35 10.42 -26.77
CA ALA A 133 -3.91 10.70 -25.42
C ALA A 133 -2.93 11.89 -25.37
N THR A 134 -3.08 12.74 -24.39
CA THR A 134 -2.21 13.90 -24.15
C THR A 134 -1.61 13.93 -22.74
N SER A 135 -2.20 13.19 -21.80
CA SER A 135 -1.78 13.09 -20.40
C SER A 135 -2.32 11.80 -19.79
N PHE A 136 -2.03 11.59 -18.52
CA PHE A 136 -2.60 10.50 -17.70
C PHE A 136 -2.85 10.98 -16.27
N CYS A 137 -3.72 10.28 -15.55
CA CYS A 137 -3.96 10.49 -14.11
C CYS A 137 -4.46 9.21 -13.46
N THR A 138 -4.68 9.22 -12.13
CA THR A 138 -5.35 8.10 -11.46
C THR A 138 -6.84 8.08 -11.78
N ILE A 139 -7.50 6.98 -11.49
CA ILE A 139 -8.96 6.84 -11.69
C ILE A 139 -9.75 7.83 -10.81
N MET A 140 -9.27 8.12 -9.60
CA MET A 140 -9.94 9.07 -8.69
C MET A 140 -9.74 10.52 -9.13
N ASP A 141 -8.60 10.88 -9.71
CA ASP A 141 -8.38 12.19 -10.32
C ASP A 141 -9.29 12.35 -11.55
N TYR A 142 -9.42 11.29 -12.37
CA TYR A 142 -10.35 11.27 -13.50
C TYR A 142 -11.81 11.43 -13.05
N LEU A 143 -12.23 10.79 -11.95
CA LEU A 143 -13.55 11.02 -11.37
C LEU A 143 -13.74 12.50 -11.00
N GLY A 144 -12.73 13.13 -10.37
CA GLY A 144 -12.74 14.56 -10.07
C GLY A 144 -12.91 15.44 -11.32
N MET A 145 -12.24 15.09 -12.42
CA MET A 145 -12.41 15.74 -13.72
C MET A 145 -13.83 15.60 -14.25
N CYS A 146 -14.40 14.39 -14.22
CA CYS A 146 -15.76 14.14 -14.69
C CYS A 146 -16.82 14.89 -13.89
N LEU A 147 -16.68 14.96 -12.56
CA LEU A 147 -17.60 15.69 -11.69
C LEU A 147 -17.55 17.20 -11.93
N THR A 148 -16.39 17.75 -12.29
CA THR A 148 -16.20 19.21 -12.34
C THR A 148 -16.10 19.76 -13.76
N GLY A 149 -16.06 18.91 -14.79
CA GLY A 149 -15.89 19.31 -16.18
C GLY A 149 -14.46 19.81 -16.51
N ARG A 150 -13.46 19.49 -15.68
CA ARG A 150 -12.05 19.81 -15.96
C ARG A 150 -11.55 19.00 -17.17
N GLN A 151 -10.73 19.63 -17.98
CA GLN A 151 -10.11 18.99 -19.15
C GLN A 151 -8.66 18.54 -18.88
N VAL A 152 -8.02 19.10 -17.84
CA VAL A 152 -6.64 18.80 -17.46
C VAL A 152 -6.64 18.25 -16.03
N PRO A 153 -5.97 17.12 -15.77
CA PRO A 153 -5.86 16.54 -14.43
C PRO A 153 -5.03 17.43 -13.51
N LEU A 154 -5.48 17.56 -12.27
CA LEU A 154 -4.73 18.14 -11.15
C LEU A 154 -4.58 17.07 -10.09
N VAL A 155 -3.36 16.60 -9.89
CA VAL A 155 -3.04 15.43 -9.07
C VAL A 155 -2.39 15.87 -7.76
N HIS A 156 -2.90 15.42 -6.62
CA HIS A 156 -2.24 15.67 -5.35
C HIS A 156 -0.92 14.90 -5.24
N VAL A 157 0.09 15.47 -4.57
CA VAL A 157 1.43 14.86 -4.43
C VAL A 157 1.40 13.43 -3.90
N SER A 158 0.41 13.04 -3.08
CA SER A 158 0.25 11.66 -2.61
C SER A 158 0.02 10.68 -3.77
N ASN A 159 -0.79 11.06 -4.74
CA ASN A 159 -1.06 10.27 -5.94
C ASN A 159 0.08 10.39 -6.95
N ALA A 160 0.64 11.58 -7.16
CA ALA A 160 1.78 11.79 -8.05
C ALA A 160 2.99 10.95 -7.64
N ALA A 161 3.30 10.88 -6.36
CA ALA A 161 4.38 10.03 -5.84
C ALA A 161 4.16 8.54 -6.14
N SER A 162 2.90 8.10 -6.19
CA SER A 162 2.54 6.71 -6.48
C SER A 162 2.77 6.29 -7.93
N PHE A 163 2.98 7.24 -8.86
CA PHE A 163 3.35 6.90 -10.24
C PHE A 163 4.79 6.43 -10.39
N GLY A 164 5.64 6.65 -9.38
CA GLY A 164 7.08 6.46 -9.46
C GLY A 164 7.80 7.67 -10.07
N PHE A 165 9.14 7.63 -10.17
CA PHE A 165 9.97 8.75 -10.66
C PHE A 165 9.67 10.08 -9.94
N PHE A 166 9.40 10.03 -8.65
CA PHE A 166 9.01 11.17 -7.84
C PHE A 166 10.02 11.43 -6.73
N ASN A 167 10.47 12.67 -6.61
CA ASN A 167 11.33 13.11 -5.54
C ASN A 167 10.50 13.55 -4.34
N GLY A 168 10.39 12.70 -3.32
CA GLY A 168 9.61 12.98 -2.13
C GLY A 168 10.07 14.23 -1.38
N ARG A 169 11.38 14.52 -1.34
CA ARG A 169 11.92 15.73 -0.66
C ARG A 169 11.54 17.02 -1.38
N LYS A 170 11.65 17.03 -2.71
CA LYS A 170 11.32 18.18 -3.56
C LYS A 170 9.82 18.27 -3.88
N MET A 171 9.09 17.18 -3.66
CA MET A 171 7.68 17.01 -4.02
C MET A 171 7.41 17.30 -5.53
N CYS A 172 8.28 16.77 -6.40
CA CYS A 172 8.17 16.91 -7.84
C CYS A 172 8.66 15.65 -8.55
N PHE A 173 8.31 15.50 -9.82
CA PHE A 173 8.84 14.41 -10.65
C PHE A 173 10.34 14.57 -10.90
N GLU A 174 11.04 13.45 -11.04
CA GLU A 174 12.46 13.35 -11.40
C GLU A 174 12.61 13.46 -12.93
N THR A 175 12.41 14.66 -13.47
CA THR A 175 12.30 14.90 -14.92
C THR A 175 13.55 14.49 -15.69
N GLU A 176 14.75 14.68 -15.12
CA GLU A 176 16.01 14.23 -15.73
C GLU A 176 16.00 12.71 -15.95
N LYS A 177 15.59 11.94 -14.92
CA LYS A 177 15.53 10.48 -15.03
C LYS A 177 14.40 10.00 -15.95
N LEU A 178 13.30 10.75 -16.03
CA LEU A 178 12.24 10.49 -17.01
C LEU A 178 12.73 10.68 -18.43
N ASN A 179 13.49 11.75 -18.69
CA ASN A 179 14.11 12.00 -19.98
C ASN A 179 15.10 10.89 -20.38
N GLU A 180 15.88 10.33 -19.43
CA GLU A 180 16.74 9.16 -19.67
C GLU A 180 15.95 7.93 -20.14
N MET A 181 14.68 7.80 -19.72
CA MET A 181 13.77 6.73 -20.13
C MET A 181 12.92 7.09 -21.37
N GLY A 182 13.14 8.29 -21.96
CA GLY A 182 12.46 8.77 -23.15
C GLY A 182 11.09 9.42 -22.89
N ILE A 183 10.76 9.77 -21.64
CA ILE A 183 9.49 10.40 -21.27
C ILE A 183 9.63 11.93 -21.29
N GLU A 184 8.80 12.60 -22.08
CA GLU A 184 8.71 14.05 -22.13
C GLU A 184 7.80 14.58 -21.00
N GLU A 185 8.16 15.72 -20.40
CA GLU A 185 7.39 16.37 -19.32
C GLU A 185 5.94 16.68 -19.67
N LYS A 186 5.63 16.89 -20.97
CA LYS A 186 4.26 17.15 -21.44
C LYS A 186 3.24 16.06 -21.09
N TRP A 187 3.71 14.84 -20.77
CA TRP A 187 2.85 13.75 -20.35
C TRP A 187 2.43 13.85 -18.88
N LEU A 188 3.23 14.55 -18.07
CA LEU A 188 3.02 14.61 -16.62
C LEU A 188 1.81 15.50 -16.28
N PRO A 189 0.96 15.07 -15.34
CA PRO A 189 -0.13 15.91 -14.86
C PRO A 189 0.39 17.08 -14.04
N GLU A 190 -0.40 18.15 -13.94
CA GLU A 190 -0.18 19.22 -12.96
C GLU A 190 -0.31 18.65 -11.54
N ILE A 191 0.59 19.04 -10.64
CA ILE A 191 0.59 18.56 -9.25
C ILE A 191 0.26 19.68 -8.25
N CYS A 192 -0.37 19.31 -7.14
CA CYS A 192 -0.60 20.20 -5.99
C CYS A 192 -0.15 19.51 -4.68
N THR A 193 0.37 20.34 -3.75
CA THR A 193 0.84 19.88 -2.42
C THR A 193 -0.25 19.94 -1.36
N ASP A 194 -1.28 20.75 -1.60
CA ASP A 194 -2.41 20.93 -0.71
C ASP A 194 -3.69 20.45 -1.40
N VAL A 195 -4.71 20.11 -0.62
CA VAL A 195 -6.00 19.71 -1.17
C VAL A 195 -6.69 20.93 -1.78
N LYS A 196 -6.59 21.06 -3.10
CA LYS A 196 -7.17 22.18 -3.86
C LYS A 196 -8.59 21.88 -4.32
N LYS A 197 -9.42 22.93 -4.43
CA LYS A 197 -10.71 22.85 -5.10
C LYS A 197 -10.49 22.57 -6.59
N LEU A 198 -11.14 21.52 -7.11
CA LEU A 198 -11.18 21.19 -8.55
C LEU A 198 -12.27 22.00 -9.27
N GLY A 199 -13.40 22.19 -8.63
CA GLY A 199 -14.58 22.81 -9.18
C GLY A 199 -15.80 22.54 -8.30
N THR A 200 -16.98 22.55 -8.92
CA THR A 200 -18.25 22.24 -8.24
C THR A 200 -19.00 21.15 -9.01
N TYR A 201 -19.65 20.28 -8.28
CA TYR A 201 -20.60 19.30 -8.80
C TYR A 201 -21.94 19.50 -8.10
N ARG A 202 -23.00 19.80 -8.87
CA ARG A 202 -24.26 20.31 -8.30
C ARG A 202 -23.94 21.54 -7.40
N ASN A 203 -24.26 21.50 -6.11
CA ASN A 203 -23.96 22.59 -5.17
C ASN A 203 -22.73 22.32 -4.29
N CYS A 204 -22.03 21.19 -4.49
CA CYS A 204 -20.93 20.76 -3.66
C CYS A 204 -19.57 21.16 -4.25
N THR A 205 -18.65 21.61 -3.42
CA THR A 205 -17.25 21.78 -3.79
C THR A 205 -16.58 20.40 -3.90
N VAL A 206 -15.97 20.10 -5.05
CA VAL A 206 -15.16 18.90 -5.26
C VAL A 206 -13.69 19.26 -5.07
N THR A 207 -12.96 18.43 -4.33
CA THR A 207 -11.53 18.65 -4.03
C THR A 207 -10.65 17.64 -4.74
N ALA A 208 -9.35 17.98 -4.89
CA ALA A 208 -8.34 17.08 -5.43
C ALA A 208 -8.30 15.78 -4.61
N ALA A 209 -8.19 14.65 -5.31
CA ALA A 209 -8.15 13.33 -4.69
C ALA A 209 -6.83 13.11 -3.95
N ILE A 210 -6.90 12.49 -2.77
CA ILE A 210 -5.71 12.03 -2.03
C ILE A 210 -5.59 10.51 -2.11
N GLY A 211 -4.38 9.99 -1.93
CA GLY A 211 -4.13 8.55 -1.94
C GLY A 211 -4.89 7.83 -0.81
N ASP A 212 -5.24 6.57 -1.04
CA ASP A 212 -6.00 5.74 -0.09
C ASP A 212 -5.28 5.53 1.25
N ASN A 213 -3.96 5.37 1.24
CA ASN A 213 -3.15 5.28 2.45
C ASN A 213 -3.21 6.55 3.29
N GLN A 214 -3.10 7.71 2.65
CA GLN A 214 -3.21 9.02 3.31
C GLN A 214 -4.62 9.26 3.82
N ALA A 215 -5.62 8.87 3.05
CA ALA A 215 -7.01 8.95 3.47
C ALA A 215 -7.29 8.02 4.67
N SER A 216 -6.85 6.75 4.63
CA SER A 216 -7.01 5.83 5.75
C SER A 216 -6.36 6.36 7.03
N PHE A 217 -5.14 6.89 6.93
CA PHE A 217 -4.50 7.52 8.08
C PHE A 217 -5.32 8.70 8.62
N LEU A 218 -5.77 9.60 7.75
CA LEU A 218 -6.56 10.77 8.13
C LEU A 218 -7.91 10.38 8.76
N GLY A 219 -8.56 9.34 8.24
CA GLY A 219 -9.82 8.82 8.77
C GLY A 219 -9.67 8.09 10.10
N SER A 220 -8.53 7.44 10.34
CA SER A 220 -8.26 6.71 11.58
C SER A 220 -7.74 7.61 12.70
N VAL A 221 -6.80 8.50 12.37
CA VAL A 221 -6.04 9.30 13.35
C VAL A 221 -6.49 10.75 13.38
N GLY A 222 -7.00 11.26 12.26
CA GLY A 222 -7.29 12.68 12.10
C GLY A 222 -5.99 13.50 12.05
N ASN A 223 -6.01 14.67 12.68
CA ASN A 223 -4.86 15.58 12.78
C ASN A 223 -4.09 15.46 14.11
N LYS A 224 -4.27 14.37 14.84
CA LYS A 224 -3.60 14.17 16.13
C LYS A 224 -2.09 13.96 15.92
N SER A 225 -1.29 14.84 16.50
CA SER A 225 0.17 14.69 16.51
C SER A 225 0.61 13.53 17.41
N ASN A 226 1.78 12.97 17.15
CA ASN A 226 2.39 11.92 17.96
C ASN A 226 1.50 10.67 18.13
N THR A 227 0.60 10.43 17.16
CA THR A 227 -0.26 9.25 17.14
C THR A 227 0.23 8.29 16.06
N LEU A 228 0.55 7.07 16.47
CA LEU A 228 0.91 5.99 15.57
C LEU A 228 -0.36 5.25 15.14
N LEU A 229 -0.56 5.10 13.85
CA LEU A 229 -1.54 4.15 13.32
C LEU A 229 -0.86 2.77 13.21
N VAL A 230 -1.41 1.79 13.88
CA VAL A 230 -1.05 0.37 13.74
C VAL A 230 -2.19 -0.34 13.03
N ASN A 231 -1.94 -0.80 11.83
CA ASN A 231 -2.90 -1.60 11.06
C ASN A 231 -2.44 -3.07 11.04
N MET A 232 -3.31 -3.98 11.48
CA MET A 232 -3.04 -5.41 11.46
C MET A 232 -4.13 -6.13 10.66
N GLY A 233 -3.89 -6.24 9.37
CA GLY A 233 -4.66 -7.07 8.43
C GLY A 233 -3.92 -8.37 8.12
N THR A 234 -3.93 -8.84 6.88
CA THR A 234 -3.10 -9.98 6.40
C THR A 234 -1.62 -9.65 6.58
N GLY A 235 -1.18 -8.47 6.16
CA GLY A 235 0.10 -7.86 6.55
C GLY A 235 -0.08 -6.96 7.76
N GLY A 236 1.05 -6.44 8.28
CA GLY A 236 1.08 -5.40 9.30
C GLY A 236 1.59 -4.09 8.72
N GLN A 237 1.14 -2.96 9.24
CA GLN A 237 1.67 -1.65 8.85
C GLN A 237 1.65 -0.71 10.05
N ILE A 238 2.69 0.09 10.16
CA ILE A 238 2.68 1.29 11.00
C ILE A 238 2.72 2.54 10.13
N SER A 239 2.11 3.61 10.62
CA SER A 239 2.19 4.92 9.96
C SER A 239 2.15 6.04 11.00
N ILE A 240 2.98 7.06 10.83
CA ILE A 240 3.01 8.23 11.70
C ILE A 240 3.27 9.50 10.88
N LEU A 241 2.64 10.61 11.28
CA LEU A 241 2.80 11.90 10.63
C LEU A 241 4.14 12.54 11.02
N SER A 242 4.84 13.08 10.03
CA SER A 242 6.12 13.77 10.20
C SER A 242 6.15 15.08 9.40
N ASP A 243 6.78 16.10 9.97
CA ASP A 243 7.12 17.34 9.25
C ASP A 243 8.41 17.16 8.42
N TRP A 244 9.16 16.08 8.63
CA TRP A 244 10.44 15.81 8.01
C TRP A 244 10.41 14.56 7.13
N TYR A 245 11.11 14.62 6.01
CA TYR A 245 11.35 13.48 5.16
C TYR A 245 12.35 12.52 5.80
N PHE A 246 11.97 11.26 5.97
CA PHE A 246 12.84 10.20 6.47
C PHE A 246 12.56 8.88 5.76
N GLU A 247 13.60 8.28 5.19
CA GLU A 247 13.56 6.95 4.59
C GLU A 247 14.77 6.15 5.04
N LYS A 248 14.56 4.97 5.58
CA LYS A 248 15.60 4.04 5.99
C LYS A 248 15.02 2.67 6.30
N ASP A 249 15.72 1.61 5.91
CA ASP A 249 15.48 0.23 6.34
C ASP A 249 13.99 -0.20 6.21
N GLY A 250 13.38 0.04 5.05
CA GLY A 250 12.00 -0.32 4.78
C GLY A 250 10.95 0.71 5.24
N ILE A 251 11.37 1.80 5.88
CA ILE A 251 10.51 2.95 6.15
C ILE A 251 10.46 3.84 4.91
N GLU A 252 9.24 4.15 4.46
CA GLU A 252 8.94 5.02 3.33
C GLU A 252 8.40 6.37 3.82
N ALA A 253 8.83 7.47 3.21
CA ALA A 253 8.26 8.80 3.42
C ALA A 253 7.27 9.11 2.31
N ARG A 254 6.00 8.92 2.57
CA ARG A 254 4.91 9.17 1.61
C ARG A 254 4.42 10.62 1.74
N PRO A 255 4.40 11.40 0.65
CA PRO A 255 3.85 12.76 0.69
C PRO A 255 2.45 12.78 1.27
N PHE A 256 2.21 13.74 2.16
CA PHE A 256 0.95 13.96 2.85
C PHE A 256 0.46 15.41 2.66
N LEU A 257 -0.68 15.77 3.22
CA LEU A 257 -1.24 17.11 3.16
C LEU A 257 -0.30 18.13 3.80
N ASN A 258 -0.37 19.39 3.33
CA ASN A 258 0.39 20.53 3.89
C ASN A 258 1.91 20.29 3.90
N ARG A 259 2.44 19.64 2.85
CA ARG A 259 3.87 19.33 2.69
C ARG A 259 4.47 18.47 3.80
N LYS A 260 3.64 17.76 4.56
CA LYS A 260 4.07 16.77 5.55
C LYS A 260 4.32 15.41 4.89
N TYR A 261 4.76 14.47 5.68
CA TYR A 261 5.02 13.08 5.26
C TYR A 261 4.31 12.11 6.18
N LEU A 262 3.81 11.04 5.60
CA LEU A 262 3.40 9.85 6.32
C LEU A 262 4.58 8.87 6.29
N LEU A 263 5.28 8.73 7.40
CA LEU A 263 6.32 7.71 7.54
C LEU A 263 5.63 6.37 7.78
N ALA A 264 5.88 5.42 6.89
CA ALA A 264 5.21 4.14 6.89
C ALA A 264 6.19 2.98 6.80
N GLY A 265 6.00 1.98 7.65
CA GLY A 265 6.68 0.69 7.58
C GLY A 265 5.65 -0.44 7.45
N ALA A 266 5.92 -1.44 6.61
CA ALA A 266 4.96 -2.51 6.36
C ALA A 266 5.62 -3.90 6.40
N SER A 267 5.00 -4.79 7.18
CA SER A 267 5.30 -6.21 7.28
C SER A 267 4.54 -7.00 6.22
N LEU A 268 5.17 -8.00 5.64
CA LEU A 268 4.56 -8.91 4.67
C LEU A 268 3.69 -9.99 5.36
N CYS A 269 3.96 -10.29 6.62
CA CYS A 269 3.36 -11.39 7.34
C CYS A 269 2.78 -10.96 8.70
N GLY A 270 1.81 -10.03 8.70
CA GLY A 270 1.07 -9.64 9.91
C GLY A 270 0.12 -10.73 10.40
N GLY A 271 -1.19 -10.49 10.35
CA GLY A 271 -2.21 -11.49 10.72
C GLY A 271 -2.11 -12.82 9.98
N LYS A 272 -1.41 -12.86 8.82
CA LYS A 272 -1.09 -14.11 8.12
C LYS A 272 -0.26 -15.05 9.00
N ALA A 273 0.67 -14.54 9.83
CA ALA A 273 1.45 -15.39 10.74
C ALA A 273 0.54 -16.14 11.73
N TYR A 274 -0.43 -15.44 12.30
CA TYR A 274 -1.40 -16.04 13.20
C TYR A 274 -2.31 -17.05 12.49
N ALA A 275 -2.71 -16.75 11.26
CA ALA A 275 -3.49 -17.68 10.42
C ALA A 275 -2.69 -18.92 10.02
N LEU A 276 -1.39 -18.81 9.79
CA LEU A 276 -0.52 -19.96 9.53
C LEU A 276 -0.42 -20.88 10.74
N LEU A 277 -0.31 -20.33 11.95
CA LEU A 277 -0.31 -21.11 13.18
C LEU A 277 -1.67 -21.79 13.42
N GLU A 278 -2.78 -21.08 13.18
CA GLU A 278 -4.13 -21.65 13.22
C GLU A 278 -4.26 -22.84 12.28
N ASN A 279 -3.83 -22.68 11.04
CA ASN A 279 -3.89 -23.76 10.05
C ASN A 279 -3.03 -24.97 10.46
N PHE A 280 -1.88 -24.74 11.11
CA PHE A 280 -1.05 -25.81 11.65
C PHE A 280 -1.80 -26.61 12.75
N PHE A 281 -2.39 -25.94 13.74
CA PHE A 281 -3.17 -26.60 14.78
C PHE A 281 -4.43 -27.26 14.21
N ARG A 282 -5.14 -26.59 13.31
CA ARG A 282 -6.37 -27.12 12.69
C ARG A 282 -6.12 -28.38 11.88
N LYS A 283 -5.02 -28.45 11.12
CA LYS A 283 -4.63 -29.69 10.41
C LYS A 283 -4.43 -30.85 11.38
N PHE A 284 -3.71 -30.62 12.49
CA PHE A 284 -3.48 -31.66 13.49
C PHE A 284 -4.79 -32.13 14.12
N VAL A 285 -5.68 -31.22 14.52
CA VAL A 285 -6.99 -31.56 15.08
C VAL A 285 -7.84 -32.34 14.07
N LYS A 286 -7.84 -31.93 12.82
CA LYS A 286 -8.57 -32.61 11.74
C LYS A 286 -8.09 -34.05 11.55
N GLU A 287 -6.80 -34.28 11.49
CA GLU A 287 -6.24 -35.64 11.40
C GLU A 287 -6.56 -36.50 12.62
N ALA A 288 -6.51 -35.91 13.81
CA ALA A 288 -6.75 -36.66 15.07
C ALA A 288 -8.23 -36.97 15.32
N THR A 289 -9.16 -36.10 14.88
CA THR A 289 -10.57 -36.17 15.30
C THR A 289 -11.56 -36.21 14.12
N GLY A 290 -11.11 -35.97 12.90
CA GLY A 290 -11.97 -35.79 11.72
C GLY A 290 -12.73 -34.44 11.70
N GLN A 291 -12.57 -33.57 12.70
CA GLN A 291 -13.25 -32.30 12.78
C GLN A 291 -12.42 -31.17 12.14
N ASP A 292 -13.00 -30.46 11.20
CA ASP A 292 -12.42 -29.29 10.54
C ASP A 292 -13.17 -28.03 10.94
N LYS A 293 -12.69 -27.35 12.00
CA LYS A 293 -13.30 -26.13 12.54
C LYS A 293 -12.21 -25.10 12.83
N PRO A 294 -12.52 -23.79 12.63
CA PRO A 294 -11.61 -22.70 13.02
C PRO A 294 -11.30 -22.74 14.52
N LEU A 295 -10.03 -22.56 14.87
CA LEU A 295 -9.52 -22.65 16.24
C LEU A 295 -9.21 -21.29 16.89
N TYR A 296 -9.46 -20.16 16.23
CA TYR A 296 -9.12 -18.82 16.73
C TYR A 296 -9.58 -18.54 18.15
N LYS A 297 -10.80 -18.98 18.52
CA LYS A 297 -11.32 -18.79 19.87
C LYS A 297 -10.55 -19.59 20.93
N ILE A 298 -10.07 -20.79 20.56
CA ILE A 298 -9.23 -21.60 21.45
C ILE A 298 -7.85 -20.97 21.57
N MET A 299 -7.30 -20.50 20.44
CA MET A 299 -6.00 -19.82 20.41
C MET A 299 -6.00 -18.51 21.22
N GLU A 300 -7.11 -17.78 21.30
CA GLU A 300 -7.24 -16.61 22.16
C GLU A 300 -7.01 -16.98 23.64
N THR A 301 -7.67 -18.03 24.13
CA THR A 301 -7.44 -18.55 25.49
C THR A 301 -6.01 -19.09 25.68
N MET A 302 -5.43 -19.72 24.64
CA MET A 302 -4.03 -20.14 24.67
C MET A 302 -3.08 -18.95 24.76
N ALA A 303 -3.34 -17.88 24.02
CA ALA A 303 -2.52 -16.68 24.06
C ALA A 303 -2.53 -16.01 25.44
N GLU A 304 -3.69 -15.95 26.11
CA GLU A 304 -3.80 -15.45 27.50
C GLU A 304 -2.92 -16.26 28.46
N LYS A 305 -3.00 -17.60 28.41
CA LYS A 305 -2.16 -18.49 29.23
C LYS A 305 -0.67 -18.36 28.88
N GLY A 306 -0.35 -18.24 27.60
CA GLY A 306 1.01 -18.02 27.12
C GLY A 306 1.59 -16.70 27.64
N LYS A 307 0.80 -15.63 27.65
CA LYS A 307 1.16 -14.34 28.24
C LYS A 307 1.48 -14.46 29.72
N GLU A 308 0.62 -15.13 30.50
CA GLU A 308 0.85 -15.36 31.92
C GLU A 308 2.11 -16.20 32.20
N PHE A 309 2.37 -17.20 31.36
CA PHE A 309 3.56 -18.03 31.49
C PHE A 309 4.82 -17.21 31.15
N ASP A 310 4.83 -16.49 30.03
CA ASP A 310 5.94 -15.68 29.56
C ASP A 310 6.33 -14.59 30.57
N ALA A 311 5.35 -13.94 31.19
CA ALA A 311 5.57 -12.90 32.22
C ALA A 311 6.35 -13.39 33.45
N ARG A 312 6.33 -14.71 33.72
CA ARG A 312 7.07 -15.35 34.86
C ARG A 312 8.47 -15.78 34.47
N GLN A 313 8.81 -15.74 33.16
CA GLN A 313 10.12 -16.17 32.69
C GLN A 313 11.15 -15.04 32.78
N LEU A 314 12.41 -15.45 33.00
CA LEU A 314 13.54 -14.54 32.79
C LEU A 314 13.61 -14.17 31.29
N GLU A 315 14.01 -12.95 30.99
CA GLU A 315 14.01 -12.43 29.61
C GLU A 315 14.80 -13.31 28.62
N ASN A 316 15.93 -13.85 29.05
CA ASN A 316 16.74 -14.76 28.24
C ASN A 316 16.12 -16.16 28.04
N ARG A 317 15.00 -16.47 28.68
CA ARG A 317 14.23 -17.70 28.56
C ARG A 317 12.90 -17.52 27.86
N ARG A 318 12.47 -16.27 27.60
CA ARG A 318 11.24 -16.00 26.86
C ARG A 318 11.37 -16.50 25.42
N LEU A 319 10.36 -17.24 24.99
CA LEU A 319 10.29 -17.74 23.60
C LEU A 319 10.19 -16.53 22.65
N LYS A 320 11.09 -16.46 21.68
CA LYS A 320 11.05 -15.43 20.64
C LYS A 320 10.76 -16.06 19.29
N ILE A 321 9.71 -15.59 18.61
CA ILE A 321 9.33 -16.02 17.27
C ILE A 321 9.41 -14.82 16.34
N GLU A 322 10.29 -14.89 15.34
CA GLU A 322 10.33 -13.90 14.26
C GLU A 322 9.35 -14.33 13.17
N THR A 323 8.37 -13.48 12.89
CA THR A 323 7.24 -13.79 12.00
C THR A 323 7.47 -13.43 10.54
N THR A 324 8.72 -13.24 10.13
CA THR A 324 9.12 -12.94 8.74
C THR A 324 8.99 -14.14 7.80
N PHE A 325 7.88 -14.88 7.87
CA PHE A 325 7.67 -16.12 7.12
C PHE A 325 7.64 -15.93 5.59
N ASP A 326 7.32 -14.73 5.12
CA ASP A 326 7.37 -14.34 3.70
C ASP A 326 8.55 -13.40 3.40
N GLY A 327 9.55 -13.34 4.25
CA GLY A 327 10.62 -12.35 4.17
C GLY A 327 10.20 -10.96 4.64
N THR A 328 11.03 -9.97 4.33
CA THR A 328 10.72 -8.55 4.48
C THR A 328 10.80 -7.85 3.13
N ARG A 329 10.31 -6.61 3.03
CA ARG A 329 10.47 -5.80 1.80
C ARG A 329 11.93 -5.46 1.46
N VAL A 330 12.80 -5.51 2.46
CA VAL A 330 14.25 -5.23 2.31
C VAL A 330 15.03 -6.51 2.03
N SER A 331 14.62 -7.61 2.68
CA SER A 331 15.27 -8.93 2.59
C SER A 331 14.21 -10.02 2.34
N PRO A 332 13.83 -10.21 1.06
CA PRO A 332 12.80 -11.20 0.70
C PRO A 332 13.18 -12.66 1.02
N GLU A 333 14.48 -12.92 1.13
CA GLU A 333 15.05 -14.24 1.45
C GLU A 333 15.03 -14.58 2.96
N LEU A 334 14.72 -13.61 3.82
CA LEU A 334 14.71 -13.80 5.26
C LEU A 334 13.54 -14.67 5.69
N GLY A 335 13.82 -15.81 6.33
CA GLY A 335 12.78 -16.67 6.91
C GLY A 335 12.45 -16.29 8.36
N GLY A 336 11.32 -16.82 8.85
CA GLY A 336 11.00 -16.76 10.27
C GLY A 336 11.95 -17.64 11.10
N SER A 337 12.09 -17.32 12.40
CA SER A 337 12.94 -18.09 13.31
C SER A 337 12.30 -18.23 14.69
N ILE A 338 12.74 -19.26 15.42
CA ILE A 338 12.34 -19.49 16.81
C ILE A 338 13.63 -19.60 17.64
N THR A 339 13.72 -18.78 18.68
CA THR A 339 14.85 -18.78 19.60
C THR A 339 14.39 -18.91 21.06
N ASN A 340 15.30 -19.26 21.95
CA ASN A 340 15.02 -19.53 23.38
C ASN A 340 13.93 -20.61 23.59
N LEU A 341 13.96 -21.64 22.75
CA LEU A 341 13.07 -22.78 22.88
C LEU A 341 13.64 -23.76 23.91
N PHE A 342 12.85 -24.02 24.98
CA PHE A 342 13.17 -24.92 26.06
C PHE A 342 12.03 -25.93 26.25
N SER A 343 12.26 -27.01 27.02
CA SER A 343 11.25 -28.02 27.24
C SER A 343 9.98 -27.53 27.97
N ASP A 344 10.12 -26.51 28.78
CA ASP A 344 9.03 -25.92 29.57
C ASP A 344 8.18 -24.90 28.78
N ASN A 345 8.71 -24.33 27.69
CA ASN A 345 7.99 -23.40 26.81
C ASN A 345 7.63 -23.98 25.43
N PHE A 346 7.91 -25.27 25.21
CA PHE A 346 7.49 -25.98 23.99
C PHE A 346 6.01 -26.40 24.06
N THR A 347 5.14 -25.42 24.17
CA THR A 347 3.69 -25.60 24.37
C THR A 347 2.87 -24.80 23.35
N PRO A 348 1.65 -25.24 22.98
CA PRO A 348 0.76 -24.49 22.11
C PRO A 348 0.49 -23.07 22.60
N GLU A 349 0.39 -22.87 23.91
CA GLU A 349 0.16 -21.57 24.55
C GLU A 349 1.32 -20.63 24.32
N SER A 350 2.57 -21.08 24.54
CA SER A 350 3.77 -20.27 24.32
C SER A 350 3.98 -19.94 22.83
N PHE A 351 3.68 -20.88 21.94
CA PHE A 351 3.75 -20.62 20.49
C PHE A 351 2.70 -19.60 20.04
N THR A 352 1.47 -19.71 20.59
CA THR A 352 0.38 -18.79 20.23
C THR A 352 0.70 -17.36 20.68
N TYR A 353 1.16 -17.19 21.91
CA TYR A 353 1.60 -15.88 22.42
C TYR A 353 2.83 -15.38 21.69
N GLY A 354 3.85 -16.22 21.48
CA GLY A 354 5.09 -15.86 20.81
C GLY A 354 4.89 -15.37 19.34
N VAL A 355 3.90 -15.92 18.60
CA VAL A 355 3.55 -15.41 17.28
C VAL A 355 2.91 -14.02 17.36
N LEU A 356 1.99 -13.77 18.30
CA LEU A 356 1.39 -12.46 18.49
C LEU A 356 2.43 -11.41 18.91
N GLU A 357 3.35 -11.79 19.78
CA GLU A 357 4.46 -10.94 20.20
C GLU A 357 5.42 -10.65 19.04
N GLY A 358 5.77 -11.65 18.24
CA GLY A 358 6.62 -11.49 17.07
C GLY A 358 6.04 -10.56 16.02
N MET A 359 4.73 -10.68 15.73
CA MET A 359 4.01 -9.76 14.84
C MET A 359 4.10 -8.30 15.34
N SER A 360 3.94 -8.10 16.64
CA SER A 360 4.03 -6.76 17.27
C SER A 360 5.46 -6.23 17.28
N ARG A 361 6.44 -7.09 17.55
CA ARG A 361 7.87 -6.76 17.58
C ARG A 361 8.39 -6.30 16.23
N GLU A 362 7.96 -6.92 15.13
CA GLU A 362 8.34 -6.48 13.79
C GLU A 362 7.90 -5.03 13.54
N LEU A 363 6.66 -4.67 13.92
CA LEU A 363 6.16 -3.30 13.80
C LEU A 363 6.86 -2.34 14.77
N TYR A 364 7.16 -2.79 15.99
CA TYR A 364 7.92 -1.99 16.95
C TYR A 364 9.34 -1.67 16.47
N ASN A 365 10.02 -2.63 15.85
CA ASN A 365 11.34 -2.41 15.27
C ASN A 365 11.31 -1.36 14.15
N MET A 366 10.25 -1.34 13.34
CA MET A 366 10.01 -0.30 12.35
C MET A 366 9.81 1.07 13.00
N TYR A 367 9.02 1.13 14.09
CA TYR A 367 8.86 2.36 14.86
C TYR A 367 10.20 2.83 15.46
N GLN A 368 11.00 1.93 16.03
CA GLN A 368 12.32 2.28 16.56
C GLN A 368 13.24 2.88 15.47
N THR A 369 13.15 2.38 14.23
CA THR A 369 13.87 2.95 13.10
C THR A 369 13.42 4.39 12.81
N ILE A 370 12.11 4.67 12.89
CA ILE A 370 11.56 6.03 12.74
C ILE A 370 12.02 6.92 13.91
N HIS A 371 11.84 6.46 15.13
CA HIS A 371 12.19 7.20 16.36
C HIS A 371 13.67 7.59 16.36
N ASN A 372 14.55 6.64 16.13
CA ASN A 372 16.01 6.88 16.09
C ASN A 372 16.47 7.82 14.96
N GLY A 373 15.67 8.00 13.92
CA GLY A 373 15.99 8.88 12.79
C GLY A 373 15.30 10.23 12.81
N THR A 374 14.27 10.41 13.65
CA THR A 374 13.42 11.62 13.63
C THR A 374 13.12 12.20 15.01
N ASP A 375 13.48 11.51 16.08
CA ASP A 375 13.12 11.83 17.47
C ASP A 375 11.59 11.93 17.73
N ILE A 376 10.76 11.35 16.84
CA ILE A 376 9.30 11.34 17.02
C ILE A 376 8.95 10.34 18.11
N GLU A 377 8.34 10.83 19.18
CA GLU A 377 7.79 10.00 20.27
C GLU A 377 6.32 9.72 20.05
N VAL A 378 5.93 8.45 20.17
CA VAL A 378 4.52 8.02 20.16
C VAL A 378 3.92 8.27 21.53
N LYS A 379 2.77 8.97 21.57
CA LYS A 379 1.99 9.20 22.78
C LYS A 379 0.66 8.45 22.77
N HIS A 380 0.14 8.16 21.60
CA HIS A 380 -1.12 7.46 21.38
C HIS A 380 -0.99 6.48 20.23
N ILE A 381 -1.73 5.39 20.30
CA ILE A 381 -1.84 4.41 19.22
C ILE A 381 -3.29 4.35 18.78
N THR A 382 -3.50 4.46 17.47
CA THR A 382 -4.77 4.08 16.86
C THR A 382 -4.61 2.70 16.23
N GLY A 383 -5.40 1.74 16.69
CA GLY A 383 -5.42 0.37 16.16
C GLY A 383 -6.45 0.22 15.04
N SER A 384 -6.09 -0.41 13.94
CA SER A 384 -6.94 -0.67 12.79
C SER A 384 -6.74 -2.10 12.27
N GLY A 385 -7.68 -2.58 11.48
CA GLY A 385 -7.65 -3.90 10.88
C GLY A 385 -8.21 -5.02 11.79
N ASN A 386 -8.63 -6.11 11.13
CA ASN A 386 -9.30 -7.23 11.79
C ASN A 386 -8.44 -7.96 12.82
N GLY A 387 -7.11 -7.92 12.68
CA GLY A 387 -6.19 -8.54 13.65
C GLY A 387 -6.33 -7.92 15.03
N LEU A 388 -6.29 -6.59 15.14
CA LEU A 388 -6.47 -5.87 16.41
C LEU A 388 -7.93 -5.89 16.87
N ARG A 389 -8.89 -5.67 15.97
CA ARG A 389 -10.33 -5.66 16.35
C ARG A 389 -10.82 -6.98 16.95
N LYS A 390 -10.19 -8.11 16.60
CA LYS A 390 -10.63 -9.46 17.00
C LYS A 390 -9.71 -10.13 18.02
N ASN A 391 -8.61 -9.51 18.42
CA ASN A 391 -7.64 -10.14 19.32
C ASN A 391 -7.20 -9.16 20.41
N LYS A 392 -7.81 -9.30 21.59
CA LYS A 392 -7.52 -8.46 22.75
C LYS A 392 -6.06 -8.61 23.23
N VAL A 393 -5.53 -9.84 23.24
CA VAL A 393 -4.15 -10.10 23.68
C VAL A 393 -3.15 -9.37 22.75
N LEU A 394 -3.43 -9.33 21.45
CA LEU A 394 -2.60 -8.58 20.52
C LEU A 394 -2.62 -7.06 20.81
N CYS A 395 -3.80 -6.50 21.16
CA CYS A 395 -3.88 -5.09 21.56
C CYS A 395 -3.04 -4.82 22.81
N GLU A 396 -3.14 -5.66 23.83
CA GLU A 396 -2.36 -5.55 25.07
C GLU A 396 -0.85 -5.65 24.82
N ILE A 397 -0.42 -6.57 23.94
CA ILE A 397 1.00 -6.69 23.56
C ILE A 397 1.50 -5.41 22.87
N VAL A 398 0.70 -4.83 21.97
CA VAL A 398 1.05 -3.58 21.29
C VAL A 398 1.15 -2.45 22.30
N GLU A 399 0.18 -2.28 23.21
CA GLU A 399 0.23 -1.26 24.27
C GLU A 399 1.47 -1.38 25.14
N GLU A 400 1.75 -2.57 25.64
CA GLU A 400 2.91 -2.85 26.49
C GLU A 400 4.23 -2.58 25.77
N MET A 401 4.34 -3.03 24.51
CA MET A 401 5.59 -2.92 23.73
C MET A 401 5.90 -1.49 23.30
N PHE A 402 4.87 -0.72 22.92
CA PHE A 402 5.05 0.67 22.49
C PHE A 402 4.98 1.67 23.65
N GLY A 403 4.53 1.24 24.84
CA GLY A 403 4.40 2.09 26.02
C GLY A 403 3.33 3.19 25.87
N ALA A 404 2.28 2.94 25.09
CA ALA A 404 1.22 3.91 24.82
C ALA A 404 -0.15 3.22 24.71
N GLU A 405 -1.20 3.90 25.16
CA GLU A 405 -2.57 3.42 25.07
C GLU A 405 -3.02 3.22 23.63
N LEU A 406 -3.65 2.09 23.33
CA LEU A 406 -4.21 1.75 22.03
C LEU A 406 -5.72 1.94 22.01
N VAL A 407 -6.20 2.81 21.16
CA VAL A 407 -7.63 3.01 20.88
C VAL A 407 -7.93 2.49 19.47
N LEU A 408 -8.92 1.62 19.33
CA LEU A 408 -9.33 1.15 18.02
C LEU A 408 -9.98 2.27 17.20
N ALA A 409 -9.67 2.32 15.89
CA ALA A 409 -10.28 3.27 14.98
C ALA A 409 -11.81 3.14 15.00
N GLU A 410 -12.51 4.28 15.08
CA GLU A 410 -13.96 4.33 15.28
C GLU A 410 -14.72 3.79 14.05
N HIS A 411 -14.19 4.04 12.85
CA HIS A 411 -14.84 3.69 11.59
C HIS A 411 -14.18 2.48 10.93
N GLU A 412 -14.96 1.66 10.25
CA GLU A 412 -14.44 0.56 9.43
C GLU A 412 -13.96 1.04 8.06
N GLU A 413 -14.64 2.06 7.50
CA GLU A 413 -14.34 2.66 6.19
C GLU A 413 -13.44 3.90 6.35
N GLU A 414 -12.26 3.70 6.93
CA GLU A 414 -11.32 4.77 7.31
C GLU A 414 -10.94 5.66 6.12
N ALA A 415 -10.70 5.07 4.93
CA ALA A 415 -10.35 5.83 3.74
C ALA A 415 -11.48 6.77 3.27
N ALA A 416 -12.73 6.33 3.35
CA ALA A 416 -13.87 7.17 3.00
C ALA A 416 -14.03 8.36 3.97
N VAL A 417 -13.88 8.10 5.27
CA VAL A 417 -13.89 9.14 6.30
C VAL A 417 -12.74 10.12 6.09
N GLY A 418 -11.54 9.64 5.80
CA GLY A 418 -10.38 10.49 5.52
C GLY A 418 -10.54 11.34 4.26
N ALA A 419 -11.17 10.80 3.20
CA ALA A 419 -11.53 11.58 2.02
C ALA A 419 -12.50 12.73 2.37
N ALA A 420 -13.53 12.46 3.18
CA ALA A 420 -14.45 13.50 3.65
C ALA A 420 -13.74 14.57 4.49
N ILE A 421 -12.87 14.18 5.41
CA ILE A 421 -12.05 15.09 6.21
C ILE A 421 -11.16 15.95 5.29
N SER A 422 -10.47 15.34 4.30
CA SER A 422 -9.61 16.07 3.36
C SER A 422 -10.39 17.11 2.56
N GLY A 423 -11.59 16.77 2.13
CA GLY A 423 -12.52 17.68 1.48
C GLY A 423 -12.88 18.89 2.34
N SER A 424 -12.89 18.73 3.67
CA SER A 424 -13.21 19.80 4.63
C SER A 424 -12.01 20.70 4.95
N ILE A 425 -10.78 20.19 4.86
CA ILE A 425 -9.54 20.93 5.15
C ILE A 425 -9.20 21.94 4.04
N SER A 426 -9.73 21.78 2.83
CA SER A 426 -9.40 22.65 1.70
C SER A 426 -9.60 24.13 2.08
N ASN A 427 -8.51 24.77 2.51
CA ASN A 427 -8.49 26.20 2.76
C ASN A 427 -8.86 26.93 1.47
N VAL A 428 -9.93 27.72 1.54
CA VAL A 428 -10.28 28.75 0.57
C VAL A 428 -9.27 29.90 0.72
N ASN A 429 -8.00 29.63 0.58
CA ASN A 429 -7.02 30.67 0.30
C ASN A 429 -6.96 30.82 -1.21
N THR A 430 -7.88 31.64 -1.73
CA THR A 430 -7.64 32.33 -2.99
C THR A 430 -6.28 33.00 -2.87
N CYS A 431 -5.29 32.43 -3.57
CA CYS A 431 -4.04 33.13 -3.81
C CYS A 431 -4.37 34.41 -4.56
N LYS A 432 -4.52 35.51 -3.82
CA LYS A 432 -4.30 36.85 -4.36
C LYS A 432 -2.79 36.99 -4.41
N ASN A 433 -2.28 37.17 -5.62
CA ASN A 433 -0.91 37.44 -6.00
C ASN A 433 -0.04 36.19 -6.30
N CYS A 434 -0.05 35.80 -7.56
CA CYS A 434 1.11 35.63 -8.43
C CYS A 434 0.71 36.01 -9.84
#